data_fd4446732aac5eeafec5f8aff9ec55d3
#
_entry.id   fd4446732aac5eeafec5f8aff9ec55d3
#
_cell.length_a   1.000
_cell.length_b   1.000
_cell.length_c   1.000
_cell.angle_alpha   90.00
_cell.angle_beta   90.00
_cell.angle_gamma   90.00
#
_symmetry.space_group_name_H-M   'P 1'
#
loop_
_entity.id
_entity.type
_entity.pdbx_description
1 polymer ?
#
loop_
_entity_poly.entity_id
_entity_poly.type
_entity_poly.pdbx_seq_one_letter_code
_entity_poly.pdbx_strand_id
1 'polypeptide(L)'
;MEMTDPRNISIEEYDYPLPDERIARHPLAERDACKLLCYKPGQAPEDHIFSELPALLEPGTMLIYNNTRVINARLRFTKDTGAAIEIFCLEPDCPADYAQSFASTASCSWNCLIGNSKKWKEGVLTMPLEVKGVKFDLHATRTSAPGTPGQTVRFDWNAPEVSFSEIISAAGEIPIPPYLNRRSESSDSTDYQTVYSHIEGSVAAPTAGLHFTPALLGRLDEAGIERREVTLHVGAGTFRPVSADKIGDHDMHSEFIAVDRDFIADLADAIDAGRPIAAVGTTSVRTLESLYHIGVLMAEGRWTGELPQWTPYEPANGDMAASEALRAVVAYLDKTGDSTLLAHTRIIIAPSYRYRIVGSMVTNFHQPASTLLLLVSAFIGPEWRQVYDHALSAGYRFLSYGDACLFTR
;
A
#
# COMPACT_ATOMS: atom_id res chain seq x y z
N MET A 1 20.89 -12.43 -22.66
CA MET A 1 21.35 -11.94 -21.37
C MET A 1 20.80 -12.90 -20.34
N GLU A 2 21.64 -13.66 -19.64
CA GLU A 2 21.16 -14.54 -18.57
C GLU A 2 20.42 -13.67 -17.55
N MET A 3 19.16 -14.05 -17.24
CA MET A 3 18.39 -13.36 -16.22
C MET A 3 19.10 -13.61 -14.89
N THR A 4 19.72 -12.60 -14.35
CA THR A 4 20.37 -12.67 -13.03
C THR A 4 19.28 -12.97 -12.00
N ASP A 5 19.48 -13.97 -11.15
CA ASP A 5 18.56 -14.26 -10.07
C ASP A 5 18.43 -12.99 -9.19
N PRO A 6 17.25 -12.40 -9.09
CA PRO A 6 17.04 -11.13 -8.37
C PRO A 6 17.45 -11.21 -6.89
N ARG A 7 17.50 -12.41 -6.30
CA ARG A 7 17.96 -12.61 -4.92
C ARG A 7 19.40 -12.12 -4.70
N ASN A 8 20.21 -12.07 -5.77
CA ASN A 8 21.60 -11.62 -5.71
C ASN A 8 21.79 -10.11 -5.87
N ILE A 9 20.75 -9.36 -6.15
CA ILE A 9 20.80 -7.89 -6.31
C ILE A 9 21.23 -7.29 -4.98
N SER A 10 22.28 -6.43 -5.02
CA SER A 10 22.67 -5.59 -3.89
C SER A 10 21.72 -4.39 -3.80
N ILE A 11 21.18 -4.13 -2.63
CA ILE A 11 20.30 -2.97 -2.43
C ILE A 11 21.05 -1.64 -2.60
N GLU A 12 22.37 -1.62 -2.40
CA GLU A 12 23.23 -0.44 -2.61
C GLU A 12 23.24 0.02 -4.08
N GLU A 13 23.02 -0.89 -5.03
CA GLU A 13 22.90 -0.54 -6.45
C GLU A 13 21.68 0.36 -6.72
N TYR A 14 20.74 0.42 -5.79
CA TYR A 14 19.50 1.22 -5.84
C TYR A 14 19.55 2.39 -4.86
N ASP A 15 20.74 2.75 -4.41
CA ASP A 15 20.97 3.99 -3.66
C ASP A 15 21.18 5.17 -4.61
N TYR A 16 20.70 6.34 -4.20
CA TYR A 16 20.90 7.61 -4.89
C TYR A 16 20.86 8.77 -3.87
N PRO A 17 21.55 9.90 -4.14
CA PRO A 17 21.53 11.03 -3.22
C PRO A 17 20.15 11.70 -3.24
N LEU A 18 19.39 11.60 -2.14
CA LEU A 18 18.14 12.31 -1.93
C LEU A 18 18.33 13.41 -0.89
N PRO A 19 18.48 14.68 -1.30
CA PRO A 19 18.60 15.80 -0.35
C PRO A 19 17.30 15.99 0.44
N ASP A 20 17.43 16.30 1.73
CA ASP A 20 16.26 16.47 2.65
C ASP A 20 15.32 17.60 2.20
N GLU A 21 15.83 18.64 1.55
CA GLU A 21 15.06 19.74 0.96
C GLU A 21 14.20 19.31 -0.24
N ARG A 22 14.45 18.15 -0.82
CA ARG A 22 13.62 17.57 -1.90
C ARG A 22 12.43 16.79 -1.35
N ILE A 23 12.43 16.45 -0.07
CA ILE A 23 11.33 15.70 0.55
C ILE A 23 10.18 16.67 0.87
N ALA A 24 9.05 16.49 0.19
CA ALA A 24 7.86 17.28 0.44
C ALA A 24 7.20 16.86 1.75
N ARG A 25 7.14 17.76 2.72
CA ARG A 25 6.57 17.49 4.05
C ARG A 25 5.07 17.76 4.14
N HIS A 26 4.52 18.50 3.19
CA HIS A 26 3.09 18.84 3.06
C HIS A 26 2.68 18.81 1.58
N PRO A 27 1.39 18.51 1.30
CA PRO A 27 0.87 18.60 -0.06
C PRO A 27 0.85 20.05 -0.57
N LEU A 28 0.68 20.21 -1.89
CA LEU A 28 0.30 21.50 -2.46
C LEU A 28 -1.15 21.82 -2.09
N ALA A 29 -1.50 23.10 -2.08
CA ALA A 29 -2.88 23.55 -1.86
C ALA A 29 -3.81 22.96 -2.93
N GLU A 30 -3.37 22.96 -4.20
CA GLU A 30 -4.00 22.24 -5.30
C GLU A 30 -3.18 20.98 -5.57
N ARG A 31 -3.70 19.82 -5.18
CA ARG A 31 -2.97 18.54 -5.20
C ARG A 31 -2.54 18.15 -6.61
N ASP A 32 -3.38 18.39 -7.63
CA ASP A 32 -3.14 18.08 -9.03
C ASP A 32 -2.30 19.12 -9.79
N ALA A 33 -1.86 20.20 -9.11
CA ALA A 33 -0.88 21.15 -9.64
C ALA A 33 0.58 20.69 -9.44
N CYS A 34 0.82 19.50 -8.86
CA CYS A 34 2.16 18.92 -8.76
C CYS A 34 2.71 18.56 -10.15
N LYS A 35 4.04 18.49 -10.26
CA LYS A 35 4.70 18.01 -11.49
C LYS A 35 4.41 16.55 -11.74
N LEU A 36 4.38 16.17 -13.02
CA LEU A 36 4.27 14.80 -13.49
C LEU A 36 5.40 14.49 -14.45
N LEU A 37 6.30 13.56 -14.08
CA LEU A 37 7.33 13.07 -14.97
C LEU A 37 6.77 11.91 -15.78
N CYS A 38 6.70 12.05 -17.09
CA CYS A 38 6.33 10.98 -18.01
C CYS A 38 7.57 10.31 -18.57
N TYR A 39 7.59 8.98 -18.56
CA TYR A 39 8.70 8.23 -19.10
C TYR A 39 8.26 6.90 -19.72
N LYS A 40 8.83 6.60 -20.88
CA LYS A 40 8.74 5.30 -21.56
C LYS A 40 10.15 4.83 -21.89
N PRO A 41 10.50 3.54 -21.66
CA PRO A 41 11.82 3.01 -21.98
C PRO A 41 12.28 3.33 -23.40
N GLY A 42 13.51 3.84 -23.52
CA GLY A 42 14.08 4.26 -24.79
C GLY A 42 13.71 5.68 -25.26
N GLN A 43 12.94 6.44 -24.47
CA GLN A 43 12.62 7.84 -24.73
C GLN A 43 13.27 8.76 -23.67
N ALA A 44 13.30 10.06 -23.93
CA ALA A 44 13.69 11.04 -22.93
C ALA A 44 12.54 11.24 -21.93
N PRO A 45 12.82 11.53 -20.63
CA PRO A 45 11.80 11.98 -19.70
C PRO A 45 11.13 13.28 -20.17
N GLU A 46 9.82 13.38 -20.00
CA GLU A 46 9.03 14.57 -20.32
C GLU A 46 8.40 15.16 -19.07
N ASP A 47 8.45 16.49 -18.95
CA ASP A 47 7.93 17.22 -17.78
C ASP A 47 6.52 17.75 -18.07
N HIS A 48 5.57 17.36 -17.23
CA HIS A 48 4.15 17.73 -17.29
C HIS A 48 3.65 18.22 -15.92
N ILE A 49 2.38 18.56 -15.85
CA ILE A 49 1.64 18.80 -14.61
C ILE A 49 0.61 17.67 -14.42
N PHE A 50 0.43 17.23 -13.20
CA PHE A 50 -0.44 16.08 -12.90
C PHE A 50 -1.87 16.25 -13.42
N SER A 51 -2.35 17.48 -13.45
CA SER A 51 -3.64 17.83 -14.02
C SER A 51 -3.80 17.51 -15.51
N GLU A 52 -2.71 17.23 -16.25
CA GLU A 52 -2.71 16.82 -17.65
C GLU A 52 -2.92 15.30 -17.85
N LEU A 53 -2.92 14.51 -16.76
CA LEU A 53 -3.03 13.04 -16.79
C LEU A 53 -4.15 12.51 -17.71
N PRO A 54 -5.37 13.14 -17.78
CA PRO A 54 -6.42 12.66 -18.68
C PRO A 54 -6.05 12.69 -20.16
N ALA A 55 -5.18 13.63 -20.56
CA ALA A 55 -4.70 13.74 -21.95
C ALA A 55 -3.49 12.85 -22.25
N LEU A 56 -2.82 12.34 -21.22
CA LEU A 56 -1.61 11.51 -21.33
C LEU A 56 -1.93 10.01 -21.30
N LEU A 57 -3.11 9.64 -20.81
CA LEU A 57 -3.60 8.25 -20.85
C LEU A 57 -4.36 8.00 -22.16
N GLU A 58 -4.22 6.79 -22.68
CA GLU A 58 -4.96 6.38 -23.87
C GLU A 58 -6.47 6.26 -23.56
N PRO A 59 -7.38 6.75 -24.43
CA PRO A 59 -8.82 6.51 -24.26
C PRO A 59 -9.14 5.02 -24.15
N GLY A 60 -10.07 4.67 -23.25
CA GLY A 60 -10.41 3.28 -22.97
C GLY A 60 -9.48 2.59 -21.97
N THR A 61 -8.45 3.29 -21.45
CA THR A 61 -7.62 2.79 -20.34
C THR A 61 -8.49 2.43 -19.14
N MET A 62 -8.24 1.25 -18.55
CA MET A 62 -8.74 0.89 -17.23
C MET A 62 -7.73 1.37 -16.18
N LEU A 63 -8.10 2.41 -15.42
CA LEU A 63 -7.28 3.01 -14.35
C LEU A 63 -7.68 2.42 -13.01
N ILE A 64 -6.77 1.69 -12.36
CA ILE A 64 -7.06 0.93 -11.15
C ILE A 64 -6.33 1.55 -9.97
N TYR A 65 -7.06 1.82 -8.88
CA TYR A 65 -6.52 2.43 -7.67
C TYR A 65 -6.95 1.72 -6.40
N ASN A 66 -6.14 1.88 -5.35
CA ASN A 66 -6.41 1.31 -4.04
C ASN A 66 -7.36 2.24 -3.24
N ASN A 67 -8.52 1.72 -2.83
CA ASN A 67 -9.59 2.45 -2.18
C ASN A 67 -9.49 2.47 -0.65
N THR A 68 -8.39 2.00 -0.08
CA THR A 68 -8.25 1.93 1.38
C THR A 68 -8.05 3.30 2.01
N ARG A 69 -8.70 3.49 3.17
CA ARG A 69 -8.62 4.68 4.02
C ARG A 69 -7.67 4.43 5.18
N VAL A 70 -6.81 5.41 5.46
CA VAL A 70 -5.90 5.34 6.60
C VAL A 70 -6.69 5.55 7.89
N ILE A 71 -6.45 4.67 8.86
CA ILE A 71 -7.03 4.75 10.20
C ILE A 71 -6.09 5.49 11.16
N ASN A 72 -6.63 6.04 12.23
CA ASN A 72 -5.87 6.67 13.30
C ASN A 72 -5.17 5.58 14.17
N ALA A 73 -4.33 4.77 13.54
CA ALA A 73 -3.80 3.53 14.12
C ALA A 73 -2.81 3.71 15.27
N ARG A 74 -2.45 4.95 15.62
CA ARG A 74 -1.44 5.26 16.63
C ARG A 74 -2.07 5.75 17.91
N LEU A 75 -2.14 4.90 18.94
CA LEU A 75 -2.67 5.20 20.25
C LEU A 75 -1.54 5.52 21.24
N ARG A 76 -1.70 6.58 22.05
CA ARG A 76 -0.70 7.02 23.02
C ARG A 76 -1.23 6.88 24.43
N PHE A 77 -0.72 5.89 25.14
CA PHE A 77 -1.01 5.68 26.58
C PHE A 77 0.05 6.34 27.45
N THR A 78 -0.37 6.78 28.63
CA THR A 78 0.55 7.28 29.67
C THR A 78 0.44 6.40 30.89
N LYS A 79 1.54 5.84 31.37
CA LYS A 79 1.61 5.08 32.62
C LYS A 79 1.52 6.02 33.82
N ASP A 80 1.16 5.48 34.98
CA ASP A 80 1.17 6.23 36.26
C ASP A 80 2.56 6.82 36.58
N THR A 81 3.63 6.21 36.07
CA THR A 81 4.99 6.71 36.18
C THR A 81 5.30 7.89 35.25
N GLY A 82 4.34 8.37 34.45
CA GLY A 82 4.52 9.40 33.43
C GLY A 82 5.17 8.91 32.13
N ALA A 83 5.48 7.62 32.01
CA ALA A 83 6.07 7.09 30.77
C ALA A 83 5.03 6.98 29.66
N ALA A 84 5.31 7.61 28.51
CA ALA A 84 4.51 7.47 27.30
C ALA A 84 4.82 6.13 26.60
N ILE A 85 3.76 5.37 26.29
CA ILE A 85 3.79 4.14 25.49
C ILE A 85 2.95 4.39 24.24
N GLU A 86 3.56 4.18 23.08
CA GLU A 86 2.89 4.26 21.80
C GLU A 86 2.51 2.85 21.34
N ILE A 87 1.23 2.63 21.02
CA ILE A 87 0.75 1.38 20.42
C ILE A 87 0.31 1.72 19.00
N PHE A 88 0.98 1.13 18.03
CA PHE A 88 0.68 1.29 16.62
C PHE A 88 0.01 0.02 16.10
N CYS A 89 -1.30 0.05 15.92
CA CYS A 89 -2.11 -1.03 15.39
C CYS A 89 -1.78 -1.25 13.92
N LEU A 90 -1.47 -2.49 13.53
CA LEU A 90 -1.06 -2.85 12.17
C LEU A 90 -2.16 -3.62 11.44
N GLU A 91 -2.62 -4.70 12.05
CA GLU A 91 -3.63 -5.59 11.49
C GLU A 91 -4.43 -6.25 12.62
N PRO A 92 -5.72 -6.56 12.42
CA PRO A 92 -6.52 -7.26 13.41
C PRO A 92 -6.02 -8.70 13.60
N ASP A 93 -6.11 -9.17 14.86
CA ASP A 93 -5.75 -10.54 15.25
C ASP A 93 -7.02 -11.32 15.62
N CYS A 94 -7.86 -10.77 16.51
CA CYS A 94 -9.10 -11.41 16.93
C CYS A 94 -10.18 -10.35 17.22
N PRO A 95 -11.30 -10.31 16.44
CA PRO A 95 -11.50 -11.02 15.19
C PRO A 95 -10.46 -10.63 14.12
N ALA A 96 -10.04 -11.56 13.25
CA ALA A 96 -9.07 -11.31 12.20
C ALA A 96 -9.62 -10.52 11.00
N ASP A 97 -10.93 -10.52 10.83
CA ASP A 97 -11.60 -9.70 9.82
C ASP A 97 -11.66 -8.23 10.24
N TYR A 98 -11.26 -7.33 9.33
CA TYR A 98 -11.20 -5.88 9.60
C TYR A 98 -12.56 -5.31 9.99
N ALA A 99 -13.62 -5.63 9.25
CA ALA A 99 -14.95 -5.07 9.51
C ALA A 99 -15.50 -5.55 10.87
N GLN A 100 -15.31 -6.84 11.19
CA GLN A 100 -15.70 -7.39 12.48
C GLN A 100 -14.89 -6.80 13.62
N SER A 101 -13.57 -6.65 13.44
CA SER A 101 -12.69 -6.07 14.46
C SER A 101 -13.07 -4.62 14.75
N PHE A 102 -13.32 -3.80 13.72
CA PHE A 102 -13.78 -2.42 13.87
C PHE A 102 -15.18 -2.30 14.47
N ALA A 103 -16.08 -3.24 14.17
CA ALA A 103 -17.43 -3.29 14.74
C ALA A 103 -17.48 -3.84 16.18
N SER A 104 -16.39 -4.35 16.73
CA SER A 104 -16.32 -4.86 18.09
C SER A 104 -16.71 -3.78 19.10
N THR A 105 -17.52 -4.13 20.10
CA THR A 105 -18.08 -3.18 21.09
C THR A 105 -17.71 -3.49 22.55
N ALA A 106 -16.82 -4.45 22.75
CA ALA A 106 -16.35 -4.81 24.11
C ALA A 106 -14.85 -5.11 24.13
N SER A 107 -14.33 -5.86 23.16
CA SER A 107 -12.92 -6.15 23.06
C SER A 107 -12.51 -6.58 21.66
N CYS A 108 -11.25 -6.34 21.30
CA CYS A 108 -10.58 -6.88 20.13
C CYS A 108 -9.08 -7.00 20.38
N SER A 109 -8.40 -7.78 19.54
CA SER A 109 -6.92 -7.91 19.59
C SER A 109 -6.33 -7.50 18.24
N TRP A 110 -5.17 -6.84 18.30
CA TRP A 110 -4.44 -6.37 17.13
C TRP A 110 -2.97 -6.70 17.21
N ASN A 111 -2.37 -7.03 16.09
CA ASN A 111 -0.93 -7.06 15.94
C ASN A 111 -0.42 -5.62 15.88
N CYS A 112 0.53 -5.28 16.74
CA CYS A 112 0.97 -3.90 16.98
C CYS A 112 2.50 -3.77 16.99
N LEU A 113 2.99 -2.59 16.63
CA LEU A 113 4.31 -2.13 17.04
C LEU A 113 4.18 -1.31 18.32
N ILE A 114 5.10 -1.51 19.27
CA ILE A 114 5.06 -0.80 20.55
C ILE A 114 6.30 0.08 20.70
N GLY A 115 6.08 1.39 20.69
CA GLY A 115 7.08 2.38 21.03
C GLY A 115 7.36 2.39 22.53
N ASN A 116 8.64 2.54 22.92
CA ASN A 116 9.07 2.44 24.31
C ASN A 116 8.73 1.08 24.99
N SER A 117 8.67 0.00 24.22
CA SER A 117 8.26 -1.33 24.70
C SER A 117 9.01 -1.83 25.93
N LYS A 118 10.27 -1.40 26.13
CA LYS A 118 11.07 -1.70 27.34
C LYS A 118 10.46 -1.15 28.63
N LYS A 119 9.64 -0.09 28.54
CA LYS A 119 8.94 0.54 29.66
C LYS A 119 7.58 -0.11 29.96
N TRP A 120 7.09 -0.98 29.08
CA TRP A 120 5.84 -1.73 29.25
C TRP A 120 6.08 -3.22 29.07
N LYS A 121 6.53 -3.88 30.12
CA LYS A 121 6.80 -5.32 30.10
C LYS A 121 5.55 -6.15 30.44
N GLU A 122 4.75 -5.62 31.35
CA GLU A 122 3.53 -6.26 31.89
C GLU A 122 2.56 -5.20 32.42
N GLY A 123 1.37 -5.65 32.79
CA GLY A 123 0.31 -4.82 33.34
C GLY A 123 -0.61 -4.24 32.27
N VAL A 124 -1.70 -3.65 32.71
CA VAL A 124 -2.69 -3.01 31.87
C VAL A 124 -2.37 -1.52 31.74
N LEU A 125 -2.43 -1.00 30.52
CA LEU A 125 -2.44 0.43 30.27
C LEU A 125 -3.89 0.89 30.21
N THR A 126 -4.16 2.07 30.76
CA THR A 126 -5.52 2.65 30.80
C THR A 126 -5.50 4.04 30.18
N MET A 127 -6.50 4.32 29.36
CA MET A 127 -6.73 5.62 28.74
C MET A 127 -8.18 6.03 28.97
N PRO A 128 -8.46 7.10 29.75
CA PRO A 128 -9.82 7.63 29.88
C PRO A 128 -10.24 8.31 28.58
N LEU A 129 -11.41 7.97 28.08
CA LEU A 129 -11.98 8.48 26.83
C LEU A 129 -13.40 9.00 27.03
N GLU A 130 -13.79 9.92 26.14
CA GLU A 130 -15.16 10.33 25.94
C GLU A 130 -15.47 10.26 24.43
N VAL A 131 -16.36 9.35 24.04
CA VAL A 131 -16.78 9.15 22.64
C VAL A 131 -18.29 9.28 22.57
N LYS A 132 -18.80 10.16 21.73
CA LYS A 132 -20.24 10.43 21.58
C LYS A 132 -20.96 10.76 22.92
N GLY A 133 -20.24 11.39 23.85
CA GLY A 133 -20.77 11.74 25.17
C GLY A 133 -20.74 10.60 26.20
N VAL A 134 -20.25 9.41 25.82
CA VAL A 134 -20.05 8.27 26.71
C VAL A 134 -18.64 8.30 27.27
N LYS A 135 -18.50 8.26 28.60
CA LYS A 135 -17.21 8.22 29.29
C LYS A 135 -16.88 6.81 29.74
N PHE A 136 -15.69 6.34 29.37
CA PHE A 136 -15.19 5.01 29.71
C PHE A 136 -13.67 4.98 29.72
N ASP A 137 -13.10 3.88 30.20
CA ASP A 137 -11.66 3.62 30.12
C ASP A 137 -11.38 2.58 29.04
N LEU A 138 -10.45 2.91 28.14
CA LEU A 138 -9.85 1.94 27.22
C LEU A 138 -8.67 1.28 27.90
N HIS A 139 -8.71 -0.04 28.02
CA HIS A 139 -7.64 -0.86 28.56
C HIS A 139 -6.87 -1.54 27.46
N ALA A 140 -5.52 -1.51 27.52
CA ALA A 140 -4.66 -2.25 26.61
C ALA A 140 -3.80 -3.24 27.41
N THR A 141 -3.83 -4.50 26.99
CA THR A 141 -3.07 -5.60 27.59
C THR A 141 -2.22 -6.30 26.52
N ARG A 142 -0.93 -6.43 26.79
CA ARG A 142 -0.03 -7.15 25.92
C ARG A 142 -0.22 -8.66 26.14
N THR A 143 -0.54 -9.41 25.08
CA THR A 143 -0.80 -10.85 25.13
C THR A 143 0.38 -11.68 24.63
N SER A 144 1.29 -11.08 23.83
CA SER A 144 2.51 -11.74 23.35
C SER A 144 3.70 -11.49 24.28
N ALA A 145 4.70 -12.40 24.24
CA ALA A 145 5.93 -12.23 25.00
C ALA A 145 6.71 -10.97 24.59
N PRO A 146 7.33 -10.24 25.53
CA PRO A 146 8.13 -9.08 25.21
C PRO A 146 9.30 -9.41 24.28
N GLY A 147 9.45 -8.64 23.19
CA GLY A 147 10.57 -8.80 22.25
C GLY A 147 10.29 -9.65 21.03
N THR A 148 9.11 -10.28 20.91
CA THR A 148 8.66 -10.91 19.67
C THR A 148 8.37 -9.87 18.60
N PRO A 149 8.79 -10.05 17.35
CA PRO A 149 8.33 -9.24 16.23
C PRO A 149 6.81 -9.38 16.07
N GLY A 150 6.08 -8.27 15.94
CA GLY A 150 4.62 -8.31 15.83
C GLY A 150 3.97 -8.66 17.18
N GLN A 151 3.76 -7.66 18.01
CA GLN A 151 3.24 -7.87 19.37
C GLN A 151 1.73 -7.75 19.39
N THR A 152 1.04 -8.78 19.87
CA THR A 152 -0.41 -8.73 20.02
C THR A 152 -0.79 -7.95 21.26
N VAL A 153 -1.69 -6.98 21.07
CA VAL A 153 -2.31 -6.19 22.13
C VAL A 153 -3.82 -6.41 22.08
N ARG A 154 -4.37 -6.78 23.23
CA ARG A 154 -5.81 -6.85 23.45
C ARG A 154 -6.29 -5.51 24.01
N PHE A 155 -7.33 -4.98 23.40
CA PHE A 155 -8.06 -3.81 23.85
C PHE A 155 -9.40 -4.25 24.47
N ASP A 156 -9.73 -3.71 25.64
CA ASP A 156 -10.99 -3.95 26.35
C ASP A 156 -11.59 -2.62 26.78
N TRP A 157 -12.93 -2.49 26.70
CA TRP A 157 -13.65 -1.30 27.16
C TRP A 157 -15.06 -1.69 27.61
N ASN A 158 -15.65 -0.84 28.45
CA ASN A 158 -17.00 -1.06 29.00
C ASN A 158 -17.96 0.05 28.52
N ALA A 159 -18.18 0.11 27.21
CA ALA A 159 -19.10 1.03 26.55
C ALA A 159 -19.65 0.32 25.28
N PRO A 160 -20.68 -0.54 25.42
CA PRO A 160 -21.15 -1.40 24.33
C PRO A 160 -21.79 -0.62 23.18
N GLU A 161 -22.13 0.64 23.36
CA GLU A 161 -22.58 1.58 22.32
C GLU A 161 -21.45 2.19 21.49
N VAL A 162 -20.18 1.93 21.85
CA VAL A 162 -18.99 2.47 21.19
C VAL A 162 -18.20 1.34 20.56
N SER A 163 -18.01 1.41 19.23
CA SER A 163 -17.21 0.46 18.45
C SER A 163 -15.72 0.78 18.53
N PHE A 164 -14.87 -0.21 18.21
CA PHE A 164 -13.42 0.00 18.14
C PHE A 164 -13.01 1.03 17.07
N SER A 165 -13.72 1.09 15.93
CA SER A 165 -13.50 2.12 14.91
C SER A 165 -13.71 3.53 15.49
N GLU A 166 -14.75 3.74 16.31
CA GLU A 166 -15.01 5.03 16.96
C GLU A 166 -13.96 5.38 18.01
N ILE A 167 -13.45 4.38 18.74
CA ILE A 167 -12.36 4.55 19.70
C ILE A 167 -11.09 5.00 18.97
N ILE A 168 -10.68 4.29 17.93
CA ILE A 168 -9.50 4.65 17.13
C ILE A 168 -9.66 6.04 16.51
N SER A 169 -10.84 6.35 15.99
CA SER A 169 -11.10 7.67 15.38
C SER A 169 -10.99 8.81 16.38
N ALA A 170 -11.41 8.60 17.64
CA ALA A 170 -11.40 9.62 18.68
C ALA A 170 -10.06 9.77 19.41
N ALA A 171 -9.36 8.67 19.66
CA ALA A 171 -8.19 8.61 20.51
C ALA A 171 -6.87 8.45 19.75
N GLY A 172 -6.94 8.03 18.49
CA GLY A 172 -5.76 7.74 17.67
C GLY A 172 -5.25 8.94 16.87
N GLU A 173 -4.03 8.83 16.42
CA GLU A 173 -3.38 9.75 15.49
C GLU A 173 -3.13 9.05 14.15
N ILE A 174 -3.20 9.81 13.04
CA ILE A 174 -2.81 9.32 11.71
C ILE A 174 -1.30 8.98 11.73
N PRO A 175 -0.92 7.77 11.32
CA PRO A 175 0.48 7.37 11.24
C PRO A 175 1.11 7.91 9.95
N ILE A 176 1.72 9.09 10.01
CA ILE A 176 2.48 9.62 8.88
C ILE A 176 3.85 8.96 8.76
N PRO A 177 4.42 8.89 7.54
CA PRO A 177 5.72 8.28 7.29
C PRO A 177 6.86 8.94 8.08
N PRO A 178 7.82 8.16 8.63
CA PRO A 178 8.93 8.69 9.42
C PRO A 178 9.83 9.69 8.67
N TYR A 179 9.99 9.54 7.35
CA TYR A 179 10.83 10.42 6.54
C TYR A 179 10.28 11.85 6.40
N LEU A 180 9.00 12.10 6.76
CA LEU A 180 8.46 13.45 6.84
C LEU A 180 9.10 14.25 7.98
N ASN A 181 9.76 13.58 8.94
CA ASN A 181 10.53 14.15 10.04
C ASN A 181 9.78 15.25 10.81
N ARG A 182 8.48 15.04 11.02
CA ARG A 182 7.57 15.89 11.80
C ARG A 182 6.54 15.02 12.54
N ARG A 183 5.84 15.61 13.48
CA ARG A 183 4.69 14.97 14.12
C ARG A 183 3.46 15.07 13.20
N SER A 184 2.50 14.18 13.44
CA SER A 184 1.17 14.28 12.84
C SER A 184 0.48 15.56 13.28
N GLU A 185 -0.18 16.23 12.35
CA GLU A 185 -0.95 17.45 12.52
C GLU A 185 -2.43 17.16 12.26
N SER A 186 -3.33 18.05 12.68
CA SER A 186 -4.77 17.86 12.48
C SER A 186 -5.15 17.79 11.00
N SER A 187 -4.41 18.50 10.13
CA SER A 187 -4.63 18.47 8.68
C SER A 187 -4.33 17.11 8.05
N ASP A 188 -3.43 16.28 8.65
CA ASP A 188 -3.08 14.97 8.10
C ASP A 188 -4.28 14.02 8.04
N SER A 189 -5.29 14.22 8.89
CA SER A 189 -6.55 13.46 8.83
C SER A 189 -7.27 13.59 7.47
N THR A 190 -7.01 14.68 6.76
CA THR A 190 -7.53 14.96 5.40
C THR A 190 -6.42 14.87 4.36
N ASP A 191 -5.22 15.40 4.67
CA ASP A 191 -4.12 15.52 3.72
C ASP A 191 -3.48 14.16 3.39
N TYR A 192 -3.48 13.22 4.35
CA TYR A 192 -2.94 11.87 4.17
C TYR A 192 -4.04 10.85 3.80
N GLN A 193 -5.07 11.31 3.05
CA GLN A 193 -6.17 10.49 2.52
C GLN A 193 -6.36 10.78 1.03
N THR A 194 -6.69 9.74 0.26
CA THR A 194 -7.12 9.92 -1.14
C THR A 194 -8.60 10.33 -1.19
N VAL A 195 -8.98 11.06 -2.23
CA VAL A 195 -10.37 11.55 -2.39
C VAL A 195 -11.38 10.43 -2.67
N TYR A 196 -10.92 9.24 -3.00
CA TYR A 196 -11.73 8.06 -3.32
C TYR A 196 -11.64 6.96 -2.24
N SER A 197 -10.91 7.18 -1.15
CA SER A 197 -10.78 6.16 -0.09
C SER A 197 -12.05 6.05 0.75
N HIS A 198 -12.54 4.81 0.95
CA HIS A 198 -13.73 4.53 1.75
C HIS A 198 -13.66 3.23 2.56
N ILE A 199 -12.70 2.33 2.28
CA ILE A 199 -12.49 1.09 3.03
C ILE A 199 -11.46 1.32 4.13
N GLU A 200 -11.89 1.39 5.38
CA GLU A 200 -11.00 1.58 6.54
C GLU A 200 -10.10 0.35 6.77
N GLY A 201 -8.86 0.57 7.23
CA GLY A 201 -7.97 -0.50 7.65
C GLY A 201 -6.50 -0.36 7.24
N SER A 202 -6.16 0.59 6.38
CA SER A 202 -4.75 0.87 6.05
C SER A 202 -4.07 1.71 7.12
N VAL A 203 -2.80 1.43 7.37
CA VAL A 203 -1.95 2.26 8.24
C VAL A 203 -1.04 3.21 7.47
N ALA A 204 -1.00 3.09 6.14
CA ALA A 204 -0.36 4.04 5.24
C ALA A 204 -1.26 4.36 4.05
N ALA A 205 -1.24 5.60 3.59
CA ALA A 205 -1.98 6.00 2.40
C ALA A 205 -1.37 5.40 1.13
N PRO A 206 -2.19 5.05 0.12
CA PRO A 206 -1.71 4.81 -1.24
C PRO A 206 -1.30 6.15 -1.87
N THR A 207 -0.07 6.60 -1.57
CA THR A 207 0.37 8.00 -1.69
C THR A 207 0.31 8.57 -3.11
N ALA A 208 0.45 7.74 -4.16
CA ALA A 208 0.24 8.18 -5.54
C ALA A 208 -1.20 8.66 -5.80
N GLY A 209 -2.15 8.22 -4.99
CA GLY A 209 -3.53 8.68 -5.05
C GLY A 209 -3.78 10.05 -4.42
N LEU A 210 -2.83 10.59 -3.64
CA LEU A 210 -2.98 11.88 -2.97
C LEU A 210 -3.02 13.05 -3.96
N HIS A 211 -2.53 12.87 -5.17
CA HIS A 211 -2.52 13.88 -6.22
C HIS A 211 -3.88 14.09 -6.90
N PHE A 212 -4.78 13.09 -6.77
CA PHE A 212 -6.09 13.16 -7.40
C PHE A 212 -7.01 14.13 -6.67
N THR A 213 -7.79 14.88 -7.47
CA THR A 213 -8.86 15.77 -7.01
C THR A 213 -10.20 15.30 -7.60
N PRO A 214 -11.34 15.63 -6.99
CA PRO A 214 -12.64 15.33 -7.58
C PRO A 214 -12.81 15.89 -9.00
N ALA A 215 -12.26 17.08 -9.26
CA ALA A 215 -12.29 17.69 -10.59
C ALA A 215 -11.47 16.87 -11.62
N LEU A 216 -10.28 16.38 -11.22
CA LEU A 216 -9.46 15.54 -12.09
C LEU A 216 -10.15 14.21 -12.38
N LEU A 217 -10.80 13.59 -11.38
CA LEU A 217 -11.57 12.36 -11.59
C LEU A 217 -12.68 12.53 -12.62
N GLY A 218 -13.41 13.66 -12.57
CA GLY A 218 -14.43 13.98 -13.57
C GLY A 218 -13.84 14.13 -14.98
N ARG A 219 -12.68 14.77 -15.13
CA ARG A 219 -11.99 14.90 -16.43
C ARG A 219 -11.47 13.57 -16.97
N LEU A 220 -11.08 12.64 -16.10
CA LEU A 220 -10.72 11.27 -16.52
C LEU A 220 -11.93 10.55 -17.10
N ASP A 221 -13.10 10.66 -16.44
CA ASP A 221 -14.35 10.08 -16.94
C ASP A 221 -14.74 10.68 -18.32
N GLU A 222 -14.63 12.01 -18.47
CA GLU A 222 -14.88 12.72 -19.74
C GLU A 222 -13.90 12.31 -20.85
N ALA A 223 -12.65 11.95 -20.49
CA ALA A 223 -11.64 11.44 -21.43
C ALA A 223 -11.84 9.96 -21.79
N GLY A 224 -12.86 9.31 -21.26
CA GLY A 224 -13.14 7.88 -21.52
C GLY A 224 -12.21 6.92 -20.77
N ILE A 225 -11.63 7.36 -19.67
CA ILE A 225 -10.81 6.52 -18.77
C ILE A 225 -11.76 5.82 -17.80
N GLU A 226 -11.79 4.50 -17.85
CA GLU A 226 -12.60 3.71 -16.93
C GLU A 226 -11.88 3.53 -15.59
N ARG A 227 -12.51 3.99 -14.50
CA ARG A 227 -11.93 3.89 -13.16
C ARG A 227 -12.44 2.65 -12.44
N ARG A 228 -11.53 1.90 -11.83
CA ARG A 228 -11.82 0.68 -11.05
C ARG A 228 -11.04 0.67 -9.73
N GLU A 229 -11.56 -0.04 -8.76
CA GLU A 229 -11.04 -0.10 -7.41
C GLU A 229 -10.54 -1.48 -7.03
N VAL A 230 -9.47 -1.52 -6.25
CA VAL A 230 -9.01 -2.70 -5.53
C VAL A 230 -8.78 -2.35 -4.07
N THR A 231 -8.80 -3.33 -3.20
CA THR A 231 -8.52 -3.15 -1.77
C THR A 231 -7.23 -3.88 -1.42
N LEU A 232 -6.22 -3.15 -0.96
CA LEU A 232 -5.03 -3.68 -0.32
C LEU A 232 -4.80 -2.89 0.97
N HIS A 233 -4.83 -3.57 2.11
CA HIS A 233 -4.54 -2.96 3.40
C HIS A 233 -3.03 -2.81 3.56
N VAL A 234 -2.56 -1.55 3.45
CA VAL A 234 -1.13 -1.23 3.52
C VAL A 234 -0.66 -1.31 4.96
N GLY A 235 0.26 -2.24 5.22
CA GLY A 235 0.89 -2.40 6.52
C GLY A 235 2.03 -1.41 6.77
N ALA A 236 2.48 -1.30 8.04
CA ALA A 236 3.61 -0.44 8.43
C ALA A 236 4.96 -0.89 7.85
N GLY A 237 5.03 -2.08 7.26
CA GLY A 237 6.23 -2.59 6.58
C GLY A 237 6.70 -1.66 5.45
N THR A 238 5.79 -0.96 4.80
CA THR A 238 6.08 0.01 3.73
C THR A 238 6.98 1.17 4.19
N PHE A 239 7.04 1.46 5.50
CA PHE A 239 7.89 2.50 6.07
C PHE A 239 9.29 2.00 6.47
N ARG A 240 9.56 0.70 6.38
CA ARG A 240 10.85 0.13 6.77
C ARG A 240 11.79 0.11 5.56
N PRO A 241 12.99 0.70 5.68
CA PRO A 241 14.01 0.51 4.66
C PRO A 241 14.44 -0.96 4.60
N VAL A 242 14.94 -1.38 3.46
CA VAL A 242 15.61 -2.69 3.34
C VAL A 242 16.88 -2.64 4.19
N SER A 243 16.97 -3.54 5.16
CA SER A 243 18.11 -3.63 6.08
C SER A 243 19.13 -4.71 5.68
N ALA A 244 18.83 -5.49 4.66
CA ALA A 244 19.67 -6.56 4.14
C ALA A 244 20.56 -6.03 2.99
N ASP A 245 21.78 -6.51 2.89
CA ASP A 245 22.70 -6.14 1.81
C ASP A 245 22.22 -6.68 0.44
N LYS A 246 21.62 -7.87 0.46
CA LYS A 246 21.01 -8.50 -0.71
C LYS A 246 19.50 -8.61 -0.54
N ILE A 247 18.76 -8.40 -1.63
CA ILE A 247 17.31 -8.51 -1.59
C ILE A 247 16.82 -9.93 -1.32
N GLY A 248 17.64 -10.95 -1.57
CA GLY A 248 17.35 -12.35 -1.21
C GLY A 248 17.20 -12.58 0.28
N ASP A 249 17.89 -11.79 1.10
CA ASP A 249 17.86 -11.85 2.56
C ASP A 249 16.79 -10.93 3.17
N HIS A 250 16.10 -10.13 2.33
CA HIS A 250 15.00 -9.27 2.77
C HIS A 250 13.70 -10.06 2.83
N ASP A 251 13.05 -10.01 3.97
CA ASP A 251 11.75 -10.64 4.20
C ASP A 251 10.63 -9.61 3.98
N MET A 252 9.89 -9.77 2.88
CA MET A 252 8.74 -8.92 2.58
C MET A 252 7.61 -9.17 3.59
N HIS A 253 7.05 -8.09 4.11
CA HIS A 253 5.84 -8.17 4.92
C HIS A 253 4.65 -8.66 4.08
N SER A 254 3.76 -9.39 4.75
CA SER A 254 2.49 -9.81 4.17
C SER A 254 1.52 -8.64 4.12
N GLU A 255 0.78 -8.50 3.04
CA GLU A 255 -0.30 -7.51 2.90
C GLU A 255 -1.58 -8.22 2.50
N PHE A 256 -2.68 -7.84 3.12
CA PHE A 256 -4.00 -8.39 2.86
C PHE A 256 -4.63 -7.69 1.66
N ILE A 257 -5.09 -8.48 0.69
CA ILE A 257 -5.85 -8.02 -0.49
C ILE A 257 -7.26 -8.59 -0.47
N ALA A 258 -8.22 -7.74 -0.86
CA ALA A 258 -9.59 -8.13 -1.11
C ALA A 258 -10.00 -7.62 -2.50
N VAL A 259 -10.37 -8.51 -3.40
CA VAL A 259 -10.67 -8.17 -4.78
C VAL A 259 -11.93 -8.88 -5.24
N ASP A 260 -12.91 -8.12 -5.71
CA ASP A 260 -14.20 -8.65 -6.12
C ASP A 260 -14.08 -9.54 -7.35
N ARG A 261 -14.83 -10.64 -7.34
CA ARG A 261 -14.90 -11.63 -8.42
C ARG A 261 -15.26 -10.99 -9.76
N ASP A 262 -16.24 -10.09 -9.76
CA ASP A 262 -16.71 -9.44 -11.00
C ASP A 262 -15.67 -8.48 -11.56
N PHE A 263 -14.92 -7.76 -10.69
CA PHE A 263 -13.78 -6.96 -11.14
C PHE A 263 -12.71 -7.84 -11.80
N ILE A 264 -12.39 -9.02 -11.23
CA ILE A 264 -11.38 -9.94 -11.80
C ILE A 264 -11.84 -10.44 -13.19
N ALA A 265 -13.13 -10.73 -13.35
CA ALA A 265 -13.69 -11.12 -14.65
C ALA A 265 -13.61 -9.97 -15.67
N ASP A 266 -14.03 -8.75 -15.29
CA ASP A 266 -13.96 -7.56 -16.14
C ASP A 266 -12.51 -7.25 -16.55
N LEU A 267 -11.54 -7.43 -15.63
CA LEU A 267 -10.11 -7.23 -15.91
C LEU A 267 -9.60 -8.26 -16.93
N ALA A 268 -10.02 -9.53 -16.81
CA ALA A 268 -9.66 -10.57 -17.79
C ALA A 268 -10.20 -10.23 -19.18
N ASP A 269 -11.44 -9.76 -19.25
CA ASP A 269 -12.08 -9.37 -20.53
C ASP A 269 -11.43 -8.11 -21.12
N ALA A 270 -11.05 -7.14 -20.29
CA ALA A 270 -10.32 -5.94 -20.72
C ALA A 270 -8.96 -6.30 -21.34
N ILE A 271 -8.23 -7.24 -20.72
CA ILE A 271 -6.94 -7.72 -21.23
C ILE A 271 -7.11 -8.43 -22.57
N ASP A 272 -8.09 -9.31 -22.71
CA ASP A 272 -8.37 -9.99 -24.00
C ASP A 272 -8.81 -9.03 -25.10
N ALA A 273 -9.48 -7.93 -24.73
CA ALA A 273 -9.85 -6.86 -25.65
C ALA A 273 -8.65 -5.94 -25.98
N GLY A 274 -7.46 -6.17 -25.42
CA GLY A 274 -6.28 -5.36 -25.65
C GLY A 274 -6.36 -3.96 -25.06
N ARG A 275 -7.21 -3.73 -24.04
CA ARG A 275 -7.36 -2.43 -23.38
C ARG A 275 -6.11 -2.12 -22.56
N PRO A 276 -5.64 -0.85 -22.55
CA PRO A 276 -4.54 -0.44 -21.68
C PRO A 276 -4.94 -0.55 -20.20
N ILE A 277 -4.07 -1.12 -19.38
CA ILE A 277 -4.26 -1.25 -17.93
C ILE A 277 -3.26 -0.35 -17.23
N ALA A 278 -3.75 0.62 -16.47
CA ALA A 278 -2.96 1.56 -15.69
C ALA A 278 -3.22 1.39 -14.19
N ALA A 279 -2.16 1.32 -13.39
CA ALA A 279 -2.25 1.20 -11.94
C ALA A 279 -1.83 2.50 -11.24
N VAL A 280 -2.61 2.94 -10.24
CA VAL A 280 -2.27 4.08 -9.39
C VAL A 280 -1.64 3.56 -8.10
N GLY A 281 -0.34 3.83 -7.95
CA GLY A 281 0.47 3.43 -6.81
C GLY A 281 1.00 2.00 -6.89
N THR A 282 2.12 1.79 -6.23
CA THR A 282 2.78 0.48 -6.13
C THR A 282 1.92 -0.58 -5.44
N THR A 283 0.97 -0.16 -4.59
CA THR A 283 -0.02 -1.04 -3.96
C THR A 283 -0.97 -1.67 -4.99
N SER A 284 -1.53 -0.86 -5.90
CA SER A 284 -2.37 -1.36 -7.00
C SER A 284 -1.57 -2.26 -7.95
N VAL A 285 -0.33 -1.88 -8.27
CA VAL A 285 0.58 -2.73 -9.06
C VAL A 285 0.76 -4.09 -8.39
N ARG A 286 1.11 -4.11 -7.10
CA ARG A 286 1.32 -5.37 -6.35
C ARG A 286 0.06 -6.21 -6.29
N THR A 287 -1.11 -5.60 -6.12
CA THR A 287 -2.40 -6.32 -6.15
C THR A 287 -2.63 -6.98 -7.50
N LEU A 288 -2.53 -6.22 -8.60
CA LEU A 288 -2.80 -6.73 -9.95
C LEU A 288 -1.83 -7.85 -10.35
N GLU A 289 -0.53 -7.63 -10.13
CA GLU A 289 0.47 -8.64 -10.44
C GLU A 289 0.34 -9.88 -9.51
N SER A 290 -0.11 -9.71 -8.26
CA SER A 290 -0.43 -10.83 -7.38
C SER A 290 -1.60 -11.67 -7.92
N LEU A 291 -2.65 -11.05 -8.47
CA LEU A 291 -3.79 -11.78 -9.06
C LEU A 291 -3.34 -12.74 -10.15
N TYR A 292 -2.38 -12.32 -10.99
CA TYR A 292 -1.81 -13.21 -12.00
C TYR A 292 -1.19 -14.46 -11.37
N HIS A 293 -0.29 -14.29 -10.41
CA HIS A 293 0.42 -15.42 -9.80
C HIS A 293 -0.50 -16.29 -8.94
N ILE A 294 -1.49 -15.69 -8.28
CA ILE A 294 -2.55 -16.43 -7.56
C ILE A 294 -3.33 -17.31 -8.52
N GLY A 295 -3.71 -16.77 -9.69
CA GLY A 295 -4.41 -17.52 -10.71
C GLY A 295 -3.60 -18.70 -11.24
N VAL A 296 -2.31 -18.52 -11.48
CA VAL A 296 -1.40 -19.62 -11.85
C VAL A 296 -1.37 -20.70 -10.76
N LEU A 297 -1.18 -20.30 -9.48
CA LEU A 297 -1.19 -21.25 -8.36
C LEU A 297 -2.53 -21.99 -8.22
N MET A 298 -3.66 -21.31 -8.44
CA MET A 298 -4.99 -21.94 -8.42
C MET A 298 -5.15 -22.96 -9.56
N ALA A 299 -4.73 -22.60 -10.78
CA ALA A 299 -4.77 -23.50 -11.93
C ALA A 299 -3.91 -24.76 -11.74
N GLU A 300 -2.77 -24.62 -11.04
CA GLU A 300 -1.86 -25.71 -10.70
C GLU A 300 -2.29 -26.50 -9.45
N GLY A 301 -3.35 -26.07 -8.74
CA GLY A 301 -3.79 -26.69 -7.47
C GLY A 301 -2.82 -26.47 -6.29
N ARG A 302 -2.00 -25.46 -6.35
CA ARG A 302 -0.98 -25.07 -5.35
C ARG A 302 -1.37 -23.91 -4.45
N TRP A 303 -2.55 -23.34 -4.64
CA TRP A 303 -3.03 -22.19 -3.87
C TRP A 303 -3.30 -22.56 -2.41
N THR A 304 -2.77 -21.77 -1.46
CA THR A 304 -2.87 -22.01 -0.01
C THR A 304 -3.39 -20.81 0.79
N GLY A 305 -3.84 -19.73 0.11
CA GLY A 305 -4.32 -18.51 0.79
C GLY A 305 -3.29 -17.37 0.84
N GLU A 306 -2.01 -17.65 0.63
CA GLU A 306 -0.93 -16.65 0.59
C GLU A 306 -0.09 -16.82 -0.67
N LEU A 307 0.29 -15.69 -1.29
CA LEU A 307 1.25 -15.63 -2.39
C LEU A 307 2.66 -15.44 -1.81
N PRO A 308 3.55 -16.46 -1.89
CA PRO A 308 4.92 -16.37 -1.40
C PRO A 308 5.74 -15.32 -2.17
N GLN A 309 6.71 -14.73 -1.49
CA GLN A 309 7.55 -13.64 -1.99
C GLN A 309 8.23 -13.92 -3.34
N TRP A 310 8.75 -15.12 -3.53
CA TRP A 310 9.59 -15.50 -4.66
C TRP A 310 8.89 -16.29 -5.75
N THR A 311 7.59 -16.54 -5.60
CA THR A 311 6.76 -17.25 -6.59
C THR A 311 6.92 -16.72 -8.02
N PRO A 312 7.02 -15.40 -8.27
CA PRO A 312 7.19 -14.86 -9.62
C PRO A 312 8.45 -15.33 -10.37
N TYR A 313 9.45 -15.77 -9.63
CA TYR A 313 10.78 -16.14 -10.15
C TYR A 313 11.00 -17.65 -10.21
N GLU A 314 9.96 -18.45 -9.89
CA GLU A 314 10.01 -19.90 -10.04
C GLU A 314 9.90 -20.31 -11.51
N PRO A 315 10.65 -21.33 -11.96
CA PRO A 315 10.70 -21.71 -13.39
C PRO A 315 9.35 -22.09 -14.01
N ALA A 316 8.40 -22.57 -13.22
CA ALA A 316 7.07 -23.03 -13.66
C ALA A 316 6.07 -21.87 -13.87
N ASN A 317 6.35 -20.65 -13.38
CA ASN A 317 5.40 -19.56 -13.29
C ASN A 317 5.48 -18.57 -14.47
N GLY A 318 5.45 -19.00 -15.72
CA GLY A 318 5.79 -18.02 -16.73
C GLY A 318 5.01 -18.00 -18.05
N ASP A 319 4.23 -19.01 -18.38
CA ASP A 319 3.73 -19.15 -19.73
C ASP A 319 2.20 -19.03 -19.89
N MET A 320 1.45 -18.93 -18.78
CA MET A 320 0.00 -18.72 -18.81
C MET A 320 -0.33 -17.29 -19.28
N ALA A 321 -1.35 -17.13 -20.12
CA ALA A 321 -1.85 -15.80 -20.47
C ALA A 321 -2.46 -15.10 -19.26
N ALA A 322 -2.34 -13.76 -19.18
CA ALA A 322 -2.82 -13.02 -18.03
C ALA A 322 -4.33 -13.19 -17.82
N SER A 323 -5.12 -13.14 -18.88
CA SER A 323 -6.57 -13.36 -18.82
C SER A 323 -6.93 -14.80 -18.40
N GLU A 324 -6.16 -15.79 -18.80
CA GLU A 324 -6.35 -17.18 -18.40
C GLU A 324 -6.09 -17.37 -16.90
N ALA A 325 -5.03 -16.77 -16.37
CA ALA A 325 -4.73 -16.79 -14.94
C ALA A 325 -5.85 -16.13 -14.13
N LEU A 326 -6.35 -14.95 -14.57
CA LEU A 326 -7.47 -14.27 -13.92
C LEU A 326 -8.76 -15.11 -13.95
N ARG A 327 -9.06 -15.78 -15.07
CA ARG A 327 -10.20 -16.70 -15.16
C ARG A 327 -10.06 -17.91 -14.24
N ALA A 328 -8.85 -18.37 -13.96
CA ALA A 328 -8.64 -19.43 -12.97
C ALA A 328 -9.02 -18.95 -11.55
N VAL A 329 -8.75 -17.67 -11.20
CA VAL A 329 -9.24 -17.08 -9.94
C VAL A 329 -10.77 -17.04 -9.92
N VAL A 330 -11.40 -16.55 -10.99
CA VAL A 330 -12.87 -16.51 -11.11
C VAL A 330 -13.48 -17.90 -10.93
N ALA A 331 -12.93 -18.91 -11.63
CA ALA A 331 -13.41 -20.29 -11.53
C ALA A 331 -13.24 -20.88 -10.12
N TYR A 332 -12.18 -20.51 -9.42
CA TYR A 332 -11.97 -20.89 -8.02
C TYR A 332 -13.06 -20.29 -7.12
N LEU A 333 -13.33 -18.98 -7.25
CA LEU A 333 -14.36 -18.27 -6.48
C LEU A 333 -15.77 -18.82 -6.78
N ASP A 334 -16.08 -19.10 -8.04
CA ASP A 334 -17.35 -19.74 -8.42
C ASP A 334 -17.52 -21.12 -7.76
N LYS A 335 -16.44 -21.89 -7.66
CA LYS A 335 -16.46 -23.21 -7.03
C LYS A 335 -16.63 -23.14 -5.52
N THR A 336 -16.04 -22.14 -4.85
CA THR A 336 -16.16 -21.95 -3.39
C THR A 336 -17.42 -21.21 -3.01
N GLY A 337 -18.07 -20.51 -3.94
CA GLY A 337 -19.25 -19.67 -3.71
C GLY A 337 -18.90 -18.30 -3.13
N ASP A 338 -17.63 -17.88 -3.25
CA ASP A 338 -17.16 -16.60 -2.74
C ASP A 338 -17.33 -15.50 -3.81
N SER A 339 -17.79 -14.34 -3.41
CA SER A 339 -17.90 -13.14 -4.27
C SER A 339 -16.63 -12.28 -4.29
N THR A 340 -15.68 -12.54 -3.38
CA THR A 340 -14.48 -11.75 -3.20
C THR A 340 -13.28 -12.66 -2.92
N LEU A 341 -12.19 -12.45 -3.63
CA LEU A 341 -10.91 -13.06 -3.32
C LEU A 341 -10.34 -12.38 -2.07
N LEU A 342 -10.16 -13.14 -1.00
CA LEU A 342 -9.42 -12.74 0.20
C LEU A 342 -8.10 -13.48 0.21
N ALA A 343 -6.98 -12.76 0.19
CA ALA A 343 -5.67 -13.36 0.09
C ALA A 343 -4.60 -12.52 0.78
N HIS A 344 -3.49 -13.14 1.08
CA HIS A 344 -2.27 -12.47 1.51
C HIS A 344 -1.23 -12.46 0.40
N THR A 345 -0.51 -11.36 0.24
CA THR A 345 0.60 -11.27 -0.73
C THR A 345 1.87 -10.78 -0.06
N ARG A 346 2.94 -11.49 -0.33
CA ARG A 346 4.32 -11.11 0.00
C ARG A 346 5.14 -10.83 -1.26
N ILE A 347 4.48 -10.67 -2.41
CA ILE A 347 5.16 -10.50 -3.69
C ILE A 347 6.25 -9.43 -3.62
N ILE A 348 7.45 -9.77 -4.07
CA ILE A 348 8.51 -8.82 -4.36
C ILE A 348 8.62 -8.64 -5.87
N ILE A 349 8.63 -7.39 -6.32
CA ILE A 349 8.84 -7.04 -7.72
C ILE A 349 10.18 -6.32 -7.80
N ALA A 350 11.14 -6.93 -8.51
CA ALA A 350 12.51 -6.47 -8.63
C ALA A 350 13.00 -6.67 -10.06
N PRO A 351 14.11 -6.08 -10.49
CA PRO A 351 14.68 -6.30 -11.81
C PRO A 351 14.74 -7.78 -12.18
N SER A 352 14.43 -8.09 -13.43
CA SER A 352 14.09 -9.39 -14.00
C SER A 352 12.61 -9.82 -13.87
N TYR A 353 11.79 -9.12 -13.08
CA TYR A 353 10.35 -9.36 -13.05
C TYR A 353 9.71 -9.05 -14.42
N ARG A 354 8.88 -9.97 -14.89
CA ARG A 354 8.09 -9.75 -16.10
C ARG A 354 6.67 -9.36 -15.71
N TYR A 355 6.32 -8.08 -15.89
CA TYR A 355 4.96 -7.59 -15.68
C TYR A 355 3.96 -8.30 -16.58
N ARG A 356 2.83 -8.68 -16.05
CA ARG A 356 1.82 -9.51 -16.70
C ARG A 356 0.54 -8.73 -17.01
N ILE A 357 0.16 -7.82 -16.14
CA ILE A 357 -1.12 -7.09 -16.21
C ILE A 357 -0.88 -5.60 -16.43
N VAL A 358 0.03 -5.01 -15.66
CA VAL A 358 0.20 -3.55 -15.63
C VAL A 358 1.00 -3.06 -16.83
N GLY A 359 0.36 -2.23 -17.67
CA GLY A 359 0.97 -1.58 -18.84
C GLY A 359 1.45 -0.15 -18.57
N SER A 360 0.80 0.56 -17.62
CA SER A 360 1.19 1.90 -17.19
C SER A 360 1.04 2.04 -15.68
N MET A 361 1.87 2.89 -15.07
CA MET A 361 1.87 3.11 -13.62
C MET A 361 1.98 4.58 -13.28
N VAL A 362 1.00 5.09 -12.50
CA VAL A 362 1.11 6.38 -11.82
C VAL A 362 1.70 6.14 -10.44
N THR A 363 2.81 6.78 -10.11
CA THR A 363 3.50 6.55 -8.82
C THR A 363 4.21 7.82 -8.33
N ASN A 364 4.72 7.79 -7.08
CA ASN A 364 5.63 8.83 -6.56
C ASN A 364 7.09 8.46 -6.84
N PHE A 365 7.99 9.40 -6.59
CA PHE A 365 9.40 9.09 -6.42
C PHE A 365 9.61 8.40 -5.07
N HIS A 366 10.39 7.32 -5.05
CA HIS A 366 10.58 6.47 -3.88
C HIS A 366 11.93 6.70 -3.20
N GLN A 367 12.04 6.28 -1.94
CA GLN A 367 13.28 6.37 -1.18
C GLN A 367 14.41 5.56 -1.83
N PRO A 368 15.67 6.01 -1.69
CA PRO A 368 16.82 5.20 -2.02
C PRO A 368 16.82 3.88 -1.24
N ALA A 369 17.43 2.85 -1.81
CA ALA A 369 17.56 1.52 -1.23
C ALA A 369 16.23 0.91 -0.73
N SER A 370 15.13 1.11 -1.48
CA SER A 370 13.80 0.62 -1.11
C SER A 370 13.27 -0.43 -2.10
N THR A 371 12.42 -1.33 -1.59
CA THR A 371 11.71 -2.31 -2.45
C THR A 371 10.81 -1.64 -3.49
N LEU A 372 10.33 -0.42 -3.22
CA LEU A 372 9.50 0.34 -4.14
C LEU A 372 10.33 0.87 -5.32
N LEU A 373 11.58 1.26 -5.08
CA LEU A 373 12.50 1.63 -6.16
C LEU A 373 12.87 0.41 -7.01
N LEU A 374 13.02 -0.78 -6.40
CA LEU A 374 13.21 -2.02 -7.15
C LEU A 374 12.03 -2.30 -8.09
N LEU A 375 10.79 -2.12 -7.60
CA LEU A 375 9.58 -2.28 -8.41
C LEU A 375 9.56 -1.31 -9.59
N VAL A 376 9.88 -0.04 -9.37
CA VAL A 376 9.98 0.96 -10.45
C VAL A 376 11.08 0.57 -11.44
N SER A 377 12.26 0.19 -10.97
CA SER A 377 13.36 -0.19 -11.86
C SER A 377 13.06 -1.46 -12.67
N ALA A 378 12.29 -2.39 -12.09
CA ALA A 378 11.77 -3.54 -12.85
C ALA A 378 10.80 -3.13 -13.96
N PHE A 379 10.08 -2.01 -13.78
CA PHE A 379 9.09 -1.51 -14.74
C PHE A 379 9.73 -0.73 -15.89
N ILE A 380 10.64 0.20 -15.60
CA ILE A 380 11.24 1.10 -16.58
C ILE A 380 12.65 0.70 -17.05
N GLY A 381 13.20 -0.36 -16.45
CA GLY A 381 14.54 -0.86 -16.82
C GLY A 381 15.70 -0.13 -16.11
N PRO A 382 16.92 -0.35 -16.59
CA PRO A 382 18.14 0.19 -15.99
C PRO A 382 18.24 1.72 -16.06
N GLU A 383 17.44 2.36 -16.91
CA GLU A 383 17.39 3.81 -17.09
C GLU A 383 16.72 4.53 -15.89
N TRP A 384 16.21 3.81 -14.89
CA TRP A 384 15.60 4.42 -13.71
C TRP A 384 16.51 5.50 -13.08
N ARG A 385 17.83 5.30 -13.09
CA ARG A 385 18.78 6.26 -12.53
C ARG A 385 18.76 7.58 -13.30
N GLN A 386 18.73 7.54 -14.64
CA GLN A 386 18.65 8.73 -15.48
C GLN A 386 17.34 9.49 -15.24
N VAL A 387 16.23 8.78 -15.03
CA VAL A 387 14.92 9.38 -14.71
C VAL A 387 14.97 10.09 -13.36
N TYR A 388 15.59 9.49 -12.35
CA TYR A 388 15.72 10.11 -11.02
C TYR A 388 16.70 11.28 -11.02
N ASP A 389 17.81 11.19 -11.77
CA ASP A 389 18.77 12.28 -11.95
C ASP A 389 18.12 13.48 -12.68
N HIS A 390 17.29 13.22 -13.70
CA HIS A 390 16.48 14.25 -14.36
C HIS A 390 15.54 14.93 -13.34
N ALA A 391 14.81 14.15 -12.58
CA ALA A 391 13.87 14.68 -11.58
C ALA A 391 14.57 15.57 -10.53
N LEU A 392 15.72 15.13 -10.02
CA LEU A 392 16.52 15.92 -9.06
C LEU A 392 17.00 17.23 -9.69
N SER A 393 17.50 17.19 -10.93
CA SER A 393 18.00 18.39 -11.64
C SER A 393 16.88 19.36 -12.04
N ALA A 394 15.72 18.84 -12.44
CA ALA A 394 14.54 19.61 -12.81
C ALA A 394 13.73 20.13 -11.60
N GLY A 395 14.21 19.87 -10.37
CA GLY A 395 13.61 20.43 -9.16
C GLY A 395 12.30 19.76 -8.75
N TYR A 396 12.13 18.48 -9.02
CA TYR A 396 11.01 17.70 -8.50
C TYR A 396 11.11 17.53 -6.99
N ARG A 397 9.95 17.39 -6.36
CA ARG A 397 9.79 17.05 -4.96
C ARG A 397 9.54 15.55 -4.85
N PHE A 398 9.98 14.93 -3.77
CA PHE A 398 10.02 13.49 -3.61
C PHE A 398 9.08 13.00 -2.51
N LEU A 399 8.78 11.71 -2.54
CA LEU A 399 8.02 10.92 -1.59
C LEU A 399 6.53 11.30 -1.54
N SER A 400 5.84 11.03 -0.42
CA SER A 400 4.37 11.00 -0.31
C SER A 400 3.64 12.24 -0.82
N TYR A 401 4.13 13.41 -0.48
CA TYR A 401 3.54 14.71 -0.86
C TYR A 401 4.32 15.40 -2.00
N GLY A 402 5.25 14.68 -2.60
CA GLY A 402 6.08 15.16 -3.68
C GLY A 402 5.34 15.29 -5.00
N ASP A 403 6.09 15.13 -6.07
CA ASP A 403 5.59 15.11 -7.43
C ASP A 403 5.38 13.67 -7.90
N ALA A 404 4.71 13.48 -9.02
CA ALA A 404 4.32 12.18 -9.52
C ALA A 404 5.11 11.75 -10.76
N CYS A 405 5.01 10.46 -11.07
CA CYS A 405 5.50 9.86 -12.32
C CYS A 405 4.35 9.14 -13.03
N LEU A 406 4.34 9.18 -14.35
CA LEU A 406 3.60 8.29 -15.24
C LEU A 406 4.61 7.47 -16.04
N PHE A 407 4.73 6.20 -15.72
CA PHE A 407 5.57 5.26 -16.44
C PHE A 407 4.72 4.38 -17.36
N THR A 408 5.12 4.24 -18.62
CA THR A 408 4.45 3.39 -19.63
C THR A 408 5.49 2.45 -20.25
N ARG A 409 5.08 1.22 -20.57
CA ARG A 409 5.95 0.20 -21.17
C ARG A 409 5.77 0.14 -22.67
#